data_70046876eb5f036948dd4f4cbdbbe845
#
_entry.id   70046876eb5f036948dd4f4cbdbbe845
#
_cell.length_a   1.000
_cell.length_b   1.000
_cell.length_c   1.000
_cell.angle_alpha   90.00
_cell.angle_beta   90.00
_cell.angle_gamma   90.00
#
_symmetry.space_group_name_H-M   'P 1'
#
loop_
_entity.id
_entity.type
_entity.pdbx_description
1 polymer ?
#
loop_
_entity_poly.entity_id
_entity_poly.type
_entity_poly.pdbx_seq_one_letter_code
_entity_poly.pdbx_strand_id
1 'polypeptide(L)'
;LVRTRQLRVLAICVALSSHACIPGPFGQASQKPAEREQKKIAYFVDDAARAGLNAPNTFGGVDTKKFILETTGTGVAIFDYDNDGWPDIFVVNGTTLGPMPEKKQPTNHLYHNNHDGTFTDVTEKAGLAHSGWGQGVCVGDYDNDGYEDLFVTYYGKNVLYHNNGDGTFTDVTEKAHVAGNGAWSTGCAFVDYDRDGKLDLFVATYVDFDVKTAPVPGERASCMWKGVPVMCGPRGLPWGKNMLFHNKGDGTFEAVTTKAKIDQTNGHYGFSVSTLDFDDDGWPDIFVACDSTPSILYHNNRDGTFTDVAVVAGAAFNEDGKEQAGMGSTIGDYNGDGRLDIFKTNFSDDTATLYRNNGDGTFDDVTFAAGLGLYTKYLGWGTMFLDVDNDGWPDLLLVNGHVYPEVDKQHLGSDYQEPRILYHNKGNGTFEDISASAGPGITTAKSGRGLAVGDLWNDGRMSAVVSNMNAPASLLVNQLKSGNHWIGIKTIGTKSNRDGIGAKIRVKAGERVLVDEVRSGSSYDSNNDMRVHFGLGHNERVDWVEVRWPSGLTERFSNLQIDGIRSVREGSGAAFNGGAH
;
A
#
# COMPACT_ATOMS: atom_id res chain seq x y z
N LEU A 1 -53.86 25.45 34.56
CA LEU A 1 -53.56 25.68 36.00
C LEU A 1 -52.07 25.81 36.18
N VAL A 2 -51.64 27.03 36.41
CA VAL A 2 -50.28 27.51 36.64
C VAL A 2 -49.86 27.14 38.07
N ARG A 3 -48.64 26.66 38.28
CA ARG A 3 -47.93 26.78 39.55
C ARG A 3 -46.46 27.12 39.33
N THR A 4 -46.15 28.36 39.54
CA THR A 4 -44.86 28.99 39.80
C THR A 4 -44.21 28.45 41.06
N ARG A 5 -42.90 28.11 41.06
CA ARG A 5 -42.05 27.96 42.23
C ARG A 5 -40.89 28.93 42.17
N GLN A 6 -40.82 29.81 43.15
CA GLN A 6 -39.78 30.79 43.39
C GLN A 6 -38.48 30.15 43.90
N LEU A 7 -37.34 30.55 43.35
CA LEU A 7 -36.02 30.30 43.93
C LEU A 7 -35.73 31.34 45.03
N ARG A 8 -35.33 30.90 46.18
CA ARG A 8 -34.76 31.72 47.24
C ARG A 8 -33.25 31.77 47.09
N VAL A 9 -32.73 33.00 46.97
CA VAL A 9 -31.29 33.31 47.02
C VAL A 9 -30.88 33.45 48.49
N LEU A 10 -29.85 32.69 48.89
CA LEU A 10 -29.24 32.82 50.22
C LEU A 10 -27.92 33.61 50.05
N ALA A 11 -27.87 34.81 50.62
CA ALA A 11 -26.68 35.62 50.72
C ALA A 11 -25.87 35.22 51.96
N ILE A 12 -24.59 34.87 51.80
CA ILE A 12 -23.67 34.66 52.92
C ILE A 12 -22.67 35.79 52.91
N CYS A 13 -22.70 36.59 53.99
CA CYS A 13 -21.70 37.59 54.33
C CYS A 13 -20.43 36.93 54.81
N VAL A 14 -19.28 37.25 54.22
CA VAL A 14 -17.97 36.88 54.77
C VAL A 14 -17.33 38.11 55.38
N ALA A 15 -17.01 38.00 56.67
CA ALA A 15 -16.30 39.02 57.42
C ALA A 15 -14.80 38.97 57.13
N LEU A 16 -14.24 40.14 56.80
CA LEU A 16 -12.80 40.37 56.67
C LEU A 16 -12.12 40.47 58.04
N SER A 17 -11.20 39.59 58.36
CA SER A 17 -10.21 39.75 59.42
C SER A 17 -8.81 39.95 58.83
N SER A 18 -8.26 41.09 59.08
CA SER A 18 -6.89 41.50 58.74
C SER A 18 -5.88 40.74 59.62
N HIS A 19 -4.97 39.97 59.03
CA HIS A 19 -3.76 39.50 59.67
C HIS A 19 -2.53 39.94 58.86
N ALA A 20 -1.59 40.54 59.57
CA ALA A 20 -0.33 41.07 59.05
C ALA A 20 0.60 39.97 58.51
N CYS A 21 1.17 40.17 57.34
CA CYS A 21 2.20 39.36 56.78
C CYS A 21 3.56 39.67 57.37
N ILE A 22 4.26 38.63 57.84
CA ILE A 22 5.69 38.63 58.10
C ILE A 22 6.36 37.97 56.90
N PRO A 23 7.40 38.58 56.26
CA PRO A 23 8.06 37.92 55.14
C PRO A 23 9.11 36.93 55.64
N GLY A 24 8.97 35.67 55.29
CA GLY A 24 9.96 34.62 55.43
C GLY A 24 10.64 34.35 54.06
N PRO A 25 11.96 34.14 54.04
CA PRO A 25 12.67 33.88 52.81
C PRO A 25 12.63 32.36 52.52
N PHE A 26 12.34 31.98 51.30
CA PHE A 26 12.91 30.82 50.59
C PHE A 26 12.10 30.59 49.34
N GLY A 27 12.65 31.09 48.23
CA GLY A 27 12.21 30.68 46.90
C GLY A 27 12.60 29.23 46.66
N GLN A 28 11.66 28.32 46.69
CA GLN A 28 11.82 27.04 46.02
C GLN A 28 11.52 27.25 44.53
N ALA A 29 12.59 27.23 43.73
CA ALA A 29 12.43 27.07 42.28
C ALA A 29 11.67 25.77 42.02
N SER A 30 10.47 25.86 41.46
CA SER A 30 9.75 24.70 40.92
C SER A 30 10.61 24.13 39.81
N GLN A 31 11.31 23.04 40.06
CA GLN A 31 11.88 22.22 38.99
C GLN A 31 10.69 21.75 38.15
N LYS A 32 10.60 22.23 36.88
CA LYS A 32 9.77 21.56 35.87
C LYS A 32 10.12 20.08 35.94
N PRO A 33 9.12 19.16 35.92
CA PRO A 33 9.40 17.74 35.75
C PRO A 33 10.26 17.61 34.50
N ALA A 34 11.38 16.90 34.59
CA ALA A 34 12.14 16.51 33.42
C ALA A 34 11.18 15.79 32.51
N GLU A 35 10.91 16.32 31.32
CA GLU A 35 10.25 15.57 30.27
C GLU A 35 11.06 14.29 30.11
N ARG A 36 10.47 13.15 30.42
CA ARG A 36 11.04 11.86 30.04
C ARG A 36 11.17 11.92 28.53
N GLU A 37 12.38 11.91 28.03
CA GLU A 37 12.65 11.74 26.61
C GLU A 37 11.90 10.46 26.17
N GLN A 38 10.83 10.63 25.41
CA GLN A 38 10.04 9.52 24.92
C GLN A 38 10.95 8.74 23.96
N LYS A 39 11.19 7.46 24.23
CA LYS A 39 12.04 6.60 23.38
C LYS A 39 11.47 6.68 21.96
N LYS A 40 12.25 7.14 21.00
CA LYS A 40 11.82 7.17 19.60
C LYS A 40 11.66 5.73 19.10
N ILE A 41 10.54 5.45 18.46
CA ILE A 41 10.22 4.15 17.87
C ILE A 41 10.82 4.05 16.47
N ALA A 42 10.69 5.12 15.66
CA ALA A 42 11.26 5.20 14.32
C ALA A 42 11.81 6.60 14.05
N TYR A 43 12.75 6.71 13.09
CA TYR A 43 13.26 8.00 12.63
C TYR A 43 13.65 7.91 11.15
N PHE A 44 12.76 8.35 10.27
CA PHE A 44 12.95 8.32 8.84
C PHE A 44 13.59 9.60 8.30
N VAL A 45 14.55 9.42 7.40
CA VAL A 45 15.11 10.50 6.57
C VAL A 45 14.83 10.19 5.10
N ASP A 46 14.64 11.22 4.29
CA ASP A 46 14.55 11.06 2.82
C ASP A 46 15.98 11.15 2.24
N ASP A 47 16.51 10.02 1.85
CA ASP A 47 17.89 9.87 1.40
C ASP A 47 18.02 9.75 -0.13
N ALA A 48 16.94 9.96 -0.87
CA ALA A 48 16.87 9.74 -2.32
C ALA A 48 17.97 10.48 -3.09
N ALA A 49 18.21 11.75 -2.77
CA ALA A 49 19.22 12.55 -3.47
C ALA A 49 20.66 12.02 -3.28
N ARG A 50 21.00 11.59 -2.04
CA ARG A 50 22.30 10.97 -1.74
C ARG A 50 22.41 9.60 -2.40
N ALA A 51 21.33 8.87 -2.38
CA ALA A 51 21.26 7.51 -2.92
C ALA A 51 21.22 7.45 -4.46
N GLY A 52 21.04 8.59 -5.15
CA GLY A 52 21.07 8.63 -6.62
C GLY A 52 19.68 8.56 -7.30
N LEU A 53 18.57 8.56 -6.55
CA LEU A 53 17.21 8.57 -7.10
C LEU A 53 16.82 10.01 -7.49
N ASN A 54 17.42 10.55 -8.56
CA ASN A 54 17.28 11.97 -8.89
C ASN A 54 16.36 12.25 -10.09
N ALA A 55 15.89 11.21 -10.80
CA ALA A 55 15.01 11.40 -11.94
C ALA A 55 13.61 11.87 -11.49
N PRO A 56 13.06 12.94 -12.09
CA PRO A 56 11.74 13.42 -11.73
C PRO A 56 10.65 12.50 -12.28
N ASN A 57 9.66 12.23 -11.46
CA ASN A 57 8.39 11.67 -11.93
C ASN A 57 7.58 12.80 -12.58
N THR A 58 7.33 12.70 -13.87
CA THR A 58 6.56 13.70 -14.62
C THR A 58 5.11 13.24 -14.76
N PHE A 59 4.16 14.01 -14.22
CA PHE A 59 2.75 13.60 -14.29
C PHE A 59 1.81 14.79 -14.42
N GLY A 60 1.36 15.05 -15.64
CA GLY A 60 0.46 16.15 -15.96
C GLY A 60 1.05 17.55 -15.70
N GLY A 61 0.19 18.55 -15.66
CA GLY A 61 0.58 19.94 -15.37
C GLY A 61 1.06 20.11 -13.92
N VAL A 62 1.94 21.09 -13.67
CA VAL A 62 2.46 21.39 -12.32
C VAL A 62 1.52 22.33 -11.56
N ASP A 63 1.15 23.46 -12.19
CA ASP A 63 0.40 24.53 -11.52
C ASP A 63 -1.12 24.36 -11.57
N THR A 64 -1.61 23.55 -12.51
CA THR A 64 -3.03 23.25 -12.72
C THR A 64 -3.19 21.88 -13.35
N LYS A 65 -4.30 21.20 -13.04
CA LYS A 65 -4.72 19.94 -13.66
C LYS A 65 -5.98 20.18 -14.48
N LYS A 66 -5.94 19.87 -15.75
CA LYS A 66 -7.09 20.02 -16.64
C LYS A 66 -8.03 18.82 -16.56
N PHE A 67 -7.48 17.63 -16.44
CA PHE A 67 -8.23 16.39 -16.42
C PHE A 67 -7.79 15.50 -15.27
N ILE A 68 -8.68 14.60 -14.86
CA ILE A 68 -8.43 13.60 -13.82
C ILE A 68 -7.22 12.73 -14.14
N LEU A 69 -6.95 12.45 -15.41
CA LEU A 69 -5.77 11.70 -15.87
C LEU A 69 -4.44 12.29 -15.37
N GLU A 70 -4.38 13.59 -15.09
CA GLU A 70 -3.17 14.27 -14.64
C GLU A 70 -2.95 14.20 -13.12
N THR A 71 -3.79 13.47 -12.36
CA THR A 71 -3.81 13.56 -10.89
C THR A 71 -3.47 12.27 -10.16
N THR A 72 -3.60 11.13 -10.82
CA THR A 72 -3.44 9.79 -10.20
C THR A 72 -2.00 9.49 -9.81
N GLY A 73 -1.00 9.96 -10.56
CA GLY A 73 0.40 9.65 -10.30
C GLY A 73 0.75 8.22 -10.69
N THR A 74 1.80 7.67 -10.08
CA THR A 74 2.39 6.39 -10.48
C THR A 74 2.76 5.53 -9.28
N GLY A 75 2.84 4.21 -9.53
CA GLY A 75 3.36 3.21 -8.60
C GLY A 75 4.88 3.12 -8.60
N VAL A 76 5.38 2.32 -7.66
CA VAL A 76 6.79 1.94 -7.48
C VAL A 76 6.88 0.46 -7.15
N ALA A 77 7.99 -0.21 -7.50
CA ALA A 77 8.24 -1.59 -7.10
C ALA A 77 9.62 -1.74 -6.44
N ILE A 78 9.70 -2.67 -5.48
CA ILE A 78 10.95 -3.13 -4.87
C ILE A 78 11.06 -4.62 -5.16
N PHE A 79 12.14 -5.05 -5.82
CA PHE A 79 12.38 -6.45 -6.21
C PHE A 79 13.85 -6.68 -6.57
N ASP A 80 14.31 -7.92 -6.58
CA ASP A 80 15.70 -8.32 -6.88
C ASP A 80 15.79 -8.78 -8.34
N TYR A 81 15.94 -7.80 -9.29
CA TYR A 81 15.79 -8.11 -10.73
C TYR A 81 16.94 -8.94 -11.32
N ASP A 82 18.12 -8.91 -10.71
CA ASP A 82 19.30 -9.64 -11.22
C ASP A 82 19.73 -10.82 -10.32
N ASN A 83 18.90 -11.12 -9.30
CA ASN A 83 19.11 -12.22 -8.34
C ASN A 83 20.44 -12.13 -7.57
N ASP A 84 20.94 -10.92 -7.30
CA ASP A 84 22.15 -10.73 -6.51
C ASP A 84 21.90 -10.74 -4.98
N GLY A 85 20.62 -10.80 -4.58
CA GLY A 85 20.16 -10.87 -3.19
C GLY A 85 19.90 -9.51 -2.56
N TRP A 86 20.01 -8.42 -3.29
CA TRP A 86 19.71 -7.06 -2.85
C TRP A 86 18.55 -6.47 -3.64
N PRO A 87 17.52 -5.96 -2.98
CA PRO A 87 16.39 -5.41 -3.71
C PRO A 87 16.74 -4.12 -4.44
N ASP A 88 16.24 -4.01 -5.64
CA ASP A 88 16.31 -2.86 -6.53
C ASP A 88 15.01 -2.06 -6.51
N ILE A 89 14.98 -0.91 -7.20
CA ILE A 89 13.83 -0.02 -7.19
C ILE A 89 13.41 0.26 -8.63
N PHE A 90 12.14 0.00 -8.95
CA PHE A 90 11.53 0.43 -10.20
C PHE A 90 10.49 1.52 -9.95
N VAL A 91 10.60 2.64 -10.66
CA VAL A 91 9.67 3.77 -10.57
C VAL A 91 8.95 3.94 -11.90
N VAL A 92 7.64 3.78 -11.88
CA VAL A 92 6.79 4.08 -13.04
C VAL A 92 6.77 5.58 -13.25
N ASN A 93 6.80 6.04 -14.51
CA ASN A 93 6.71 7.45 -14.85
C ASN A 93 5.52 7.73 -15.76
N GLY A 94 5.01 8.94 -15.70
CA GLY A 94 3.93 9.41 -16.54
C GLY A 94 4.40 10.33 -17.66
N THR A 95 3.54 11.24 -18.09
CA THR A 95 3.79 12.23 -19.13
C THR A 95 2.91 13.47 -18.93
N THR A 96 2.85 14.36 -19.93
CA THR A 96 1.99 15.56 -19.93
C THR A 96 1.05 15.56 -21.14
N LEU A 97 0.00 16.38 -21.10
CA LEU A 97 -0.96 16.50 -22.22
C LEU A 97 -0.40 17.19 -23.46
N GLY A 98 0.69 17.93 -23.36
CA GLY A 98 1.27 18.68 -24.45
C GLY A 98 2.26 17.82 -25.27
N PRO A 99 2.52 18.17 -26.55
CA PRO A 99 3.54 17.50 -27.33
C PRO A 99 4.93 17.75 -26.73
N MET A 100 5.69 16.68 -26.50
CA MET A 100 7.07 16.73 -26.07
C MET A 100 7.99 16.19 -27.18
N PRO A 101 9.19 16.77 -27.40
CA PRO A 101 10.17 16.15 -28.27
C PRO A 101 10.51 14.73 -27.79
N GLU A 102 10.61 13.76 -28.70
CA GLU A 102 10.85 12.35 -28.42
C GLU A 102 12.00 12.13 -27.41
N LYS A 103 13.14 12.78 -27.61
CA LYS A 103 14.31 12.68 -26.72
C LYS A 103 14.15 13.33 -25.33
N LYS A 104 13.00 13.95 -25.05
CA LYS A 104 12.68 14.58 -23.76
C LYS A 104 11.45 13.96 -23.10
N GLN A 105 10.90 12.90 -23.67
CA GLN A 105 9.78 12.20 -23.04
C GLN A 105 10.26 11.53 -21.76
N PRO A 106 9.49 11.67 -20.66
CA PRO A 106 9.79 10.95 -19.44
C PRO A 106 9.69 9.44 -19.67
N THR A 107 10.54 8.67 -19.04
CA THR A 107 10.52 7.20 -19.05
C THR A 107 10.41 6.65 -17.64
N ASN A 108 10.04 5.39 -17.49
CA ASN A 108 10.22 4.65 -16.24
C ASN A 108 11.70 4.64 -15.83
N HIS A 109 11.99 4.30 -14.58
CA HIS A 109 13.36 4.19 -14.08
C HIS A 109 13.57 2.89 -13.29
N LEU A 110 14.63 2.13 -13.63
CA LEU A 110 15.15 1.02 -12.84
C LEU A 110 16.47 1.45 -12.19
N TYR A 111 16.52 1.37 -10.87
CA TYR A 111 17.67 1.71 -10.05
C TYR A 111 18.26 0.45 -9.43
N HIS A 112 19.45 0.04 -9.89
CA HIS A 112 20.22 -1.07 -9.33
C HIS A 112 20.86 -0.69 -8.00
N ASN A 113 20.72 -1.55 -7.00
CA ASN A 113 21.30 -1.36 -5.66
C ASN A 113 22.80 -1.65 -5.66
N ASN A 114 23.63 -0.66 -5.36
CA ASN A 114 25.09 -0.81 -5.37
C ASN A 114 25.65 -1.42 -4.07
N HIS A 115 24.83 -1.86 -3.12
CA HIS A 115 25.16 -2.46 -1.81
C HIS A 115 25.89 -1.50 -0.84
N ASP A 116 26.06 -0.23 -1.19
CA ASP A 116 26.77 0.78 -0.40
C ASP A 116 25.88 1.93 0.08
N GLY A 117 24.57 1.76 -0.07
CA GLY A 117 23.56 2.78 0.25
C GLY A 117 23.29 3.73 -0.91
N THR A 118 23.76 3.41 -2.11
CA THR A 118 23.49 4.15 -3.34
C THR A 118 22.88 3.25 -4.39
N PHE A 119 22.27 3.86 -5.41
CA PHE A 119 21.67 3.19 -6.55
C PHE A 119 22.19 3.78 -7.85
N THR A 120 22.26 2.95 -8.89
CA THR A 120 22.61 3.35 -10.27
C THR A 120 21.40 3.21 -11.17
N ASP A 121 21.04 4.27 -11.90
CA ASP A 121 19.99 4.19 -12.93
C ASP A 121 20.49 3.35 -14.10
N VAL A 122 19.87 2.19 -14.30
CA VAL A 122 20.22 1.22 -15.36
C VAL A 122 19.13 1.08 -16.42
N THR A 123 18.14 1.95 -16.41
CA THR A 123 16.90 1.90 -17.22
C THR A 123 17.15 1.64 -18.70
N GLU A 124 18.01 2.46 -19.33
CA GLU A 124 18.34 2.33 -20.75
C GLU A 124 19.03 0.99 -21.05
N LYS A 125 20.00 0.59 -20.20
CA LYS A 125 20.71 -0.68 -20.33
C LYS A 125 19.77 -1.87 -20.16
N ALA A 126 18.82 -1.77 -19.22
CA ALA A 126 17.85 -2.82 -18.94
C ALA A 126 16.74 -2.91 -20.00
N GLY A 127 16.59 -1.94 -20.91
CA GLY A 127 15.53 -1.94 -21.92
C GLY A 127 14.16 -1.50 -21.42
N LEU A 128 14.11 -0.78 -20.28
CA LEU A 128 12.86 -0.38 -19.61
C LEU A 128 12.47 1.09 -19.84
N ALA A 129 13.16 1.80 -20.72
CA ALA A 129 12.91 3.22 -21.04
C ALA A 129 11.63 3.40 -21.87
N HIS A 130 10.47 3.13 -21.27
CA HIS A 130 9.15 3.29 -21.88
C HIS A 130 8.51 4.60 -21.44
N SER A 131 7.89 5.30 -22.39
CA SER A 131 7.19 6.58 -22.18
C SER A 131 5.69 6.39 -22.36
N GLY A 132 4.89 7.06 -21.51
CA GLY A 132 3.43 7.02 -21.59
C GLY A 132 2.77 7.53 -20.31
N TRP A 133 1.47 7.38 -20.21
CA TRP A 133 0.73 7.63 -18.98
C TRP A 133 0.80 6.37 -18.09
N GLY A 134 1.98 6.07 -17.55
CA GLY A 134 2.16 4.95 -16.62
C GLY A 134 1.36 5.13 -15.36
N GLN A 135 0.86 4.04 -14.79
CA GLN A 135 0.05 4.01 -13.58
C GLN A 135 0.68 3.08 -12.54
N GLY A 136 0.39 1.80 -12.60
CA GLY A 136 0.82 0.80 -11.64
C GLY A 136 1.89 -0.13 -12.16
N VAL A 137 2.43 -0.93 -11.25
CA VAL A 137 3.37 -2.01 -11.51
C VAL A 137 3.11 -3.18 -10.57
N CYS A 138 3.19 -4.39 -11.10
CA CYS A 138 3.29 -5.62 -10.32
C CYS A 138 4.43 -6.49 -10.79
N VAL A 139 4.98 -7.28 -9.87
CA VAL A 139 6.16 -8.12 -10.04
C VAL A 139 5.77 -9.58 -9.82
N GLY A 140 6.34 -10.49 -10.59
CA GLY A 140 6.19 -11.94 -10.42
C GLY A 140 6.88 -12.70 -11.55
N ASP A 141 7.44 -13.85 -11.25
CA ASP A 141 8.03 -14.80 -12.19
C ASP A 141 6.92 -15.58 -12.91
N TYR A 142 6.34 -14.97 -13.99
CA TYR A 142 5.13 -15.50 -14.64
C TYR A 142 5.40 -16.79 -15.45
N ASP A 143 6.65 -17.06 -15.85
CA ASP A 143 7.00 -18.26 -16.62
C ASP A 143 7.83 -19.28 -15.81
N ASN A 144 8.03 -19.01 -14.50
CA ASN A 144 8.71 -19.87 -13.54
C ASN A 144 10.19 -20.15 -13.88
N ASP A 145 10.89 -19.22 -14.56
CA ASP A 145 12.29 -19.36 -14.93
C ASP A 145 13.27 -18.98 -13.81
N GLY A 146 12.77 -18.33 -12.75
CA GLY A 146 13.54 -17.96 -11.55
C GLY A 146 13.98 -16.50 -11.54
N TYR A 147 13.52 -15.70 -12.49
CA TYR A 147 13.73 -14.25 -12.53
C TYR A 147 12.39 -13.51 -12.49
N GLU A 148 12.30 -12.51 -11.64
CA GLU A 148 11.08 -11.72 -11.48
C GLU A 148 10.84 -10.82 -12.69
N ASP A 149 9.64 -10.89 -13.27
CA ASP A 149 9.18 -10.11 -14.41
C ASP A 149 8.37 -8.89 -13.96
N LEU A 150 8.14 -7.94 -14.87
CA LEU A 150 7.40 -6.72 -14.61
C LEU A 150 6.17 -6.61 -15.51
N PHE A 151 5.01 -6.33 -14.92
CA PHE A 151 3.86 -5.84 -15.66
C PHE A 151 3.56 -4.40 -15.24
N VAL A 152 3.52 -3.49 -16.22
CA VAL A 152 3.28 -2.06 -16.00
C VAL A 152 1.98 -1.65 -16.67
N THR A 153 1.08 -1.03 -15.90
CA THR A 153 -0.21 -0.54 -16.38
C THR A 153 -0.12 0.89 -16.91
N TYR A 154 -0.95 1.20 -17.89
CA TYR A 154 -1.00 2.51 -18.55
C TYR A 154 -2.44 2.95 -18.82
N TYR A 155 -2.63 4.25 -18.95
CA TYR A 155 -3.73 4.74 -19.77
C TYR A 155 -3.35 4.50 -21.24
N GLY A 156 -3.95 3.45 -21.82
CA GLY A 156 -3.61 2.91 -23.12
C GLY A 156 -3.22 1.43 -23.05
N LYS A 157 -2.17 1.05 -23.77
CA LYS A 157 -1.64 -0.33 -23.76
C LYS A 157 -0.76 -0.57 -22.53
N ASN A 158 -1.03 -1.63 -21.80
CA ASN A 158 -0.16 -2.14 -20.75
C ASN A 158 1.09 -2.82 -21.34
N VAL A 159 2.13 -3.01 -20.53
CA VAL A 159 3.38 -3.64 -20.98
C VAL A 159 3.81 -4.75 -20.02
N LEU A 160 4.04 -5.94 -20.57
CA LEU A 160 4.69 -7.07 -19.88
C LEU A 160 6.14 -7.16 -20.34
N TYR A 161 7.06 -7.07 -19.38
CA TYR A 161 8.48 -7.22 -19.60
C TYR A 161 8.94 -8.56 -19.03
N HIS A 162 9.46 -9.43 -19.89
CA HIS A 162 10.16 -10.64 -19.50
C HIS A 162 11.59 -10.33 -19.10
N ASN A 163 12.02 -10.78 -17.95
CA ASN A 163 13.39 -10.66 -17.45
C ASN A 163 14.27 -11.72 -18.12
N ASN A 164 15.27 -11.31 -18.89
CA ASN A 164 16.13 -12.23 -19.63
C ASN A 164 17.20 -12.94 -18.76
N GLY A 165 17.26 -12.64 -17.45
CA GLY A 165 18.26 -13.21 -16.53
C GLY A 165 19.69 -12.70 -16.72
N ASP A 166 19.90 -11.70 -17.56
CA ASP A 166 21.21 -11.09 -17.85
C ASP A 166 21.28 -9.60 -17.51
N GLY A 167 20.31 -9.13 -16.72
CA GLY A 167 20.15 -7.74 -16.32
C GLY A 167 19.40 -6.88 -17.36
N THR A 168 18.77 -7.52 -18.36
CA THR A 168 17.95 -6.85 -19.37
C THR A 168 16.53 -7.43 -19.40
N PHE A 169 15.60 -6.67 -19.97
CA PHE A 169 14.21 -7.06 -20.13
C PHE A 169 13.78 -6.98 -21.60
N THR A 170 12.83 -7.84 -21.98
CA THR A 170 12.21 -7.85 -23.30
C THR A 170 10.73 -7.55 -23.19
N ASP A 171 10.21 -6.56 -23.93
CA ASP A 171 8.77 -6.35 -24.06
C ASP A 171 8.15 -7.52 -24.84
N VAL A 172 7.34 -8.32 -24.12
CA VAL A 172 6.65 -9.49 -24.66
C VAL A 172 5.13 -9.30 -24.75
N THR A 173 4.63 -8.10 -24.52
CA THR A 173 3.22 -7.75 -24.39
C THR A 173 2.33 -8.30 -25.49
N GLU A 174 2.69 -8.06 -26.75
CA GLU A 174 1.91 -8.51 -27.91
C GLU A 174 1.95 -10.04 -28.06
N LYS A 175 3.13 -10.66 -27.80
CA LYS A 175 3.29 -12.12 -27.80
C LYS A 175 2.47 -12.77 -26.69
N ALA A 176 2.48 -12.17 -25.49
CA ALA A 176 1.77 -12.65 -24.32
C ALA A 176 0.26 -12.37 -24.35
N HIS A 177 -0.24 -11.51 -25.25
CA HIS A 177 -1.64 -11.10 -25.39
C HIS A 177 -2.22 -10.37 -24.17
N VAL A 178 -1.41 -9.55 -23.47
CA VAL A 178 -1.80 -8.85 -22.24
C VAL A 178 -1.83 -7.32 -22.37
N ALA A 179 -1.77 -6.78 -23.58
CA ALA A 179 -1.82 -5.32 -23.83
C ALA A 179 -3.09 -4.64 -23.25
N GLY A 180 -4.11 -5.43 -22.93
CA GLY A 180 -5.43 -4.93 -22.55
C GLY A 180 -6.21 -4.40 -23.75
N ASN A 181 -7.30 -3.70 -23.49
CA ASN A 181 -8.22 -3.16 -24.50
C ASN A 181 -8.01 -1.66 -24.76
N GLY A 182 -6.91 -1.08 -24.28
CA GLY A 182 -6.62 0.37 -24.38
C GLY A 182 -7.35 1.22 -23.34
N ALA A 183 -7.99 0.61 -22.34
CA ALA A 183 -8.61 1.30 -21.22
C ALA A 183 -7.57 1.94 -20.27
N TRP A 184 -8.04 2.72 -19.33
CA TRP A 184 -7.19 3.25 -18.26
C TRP A 184 -7.01 2.18 -17.18
N SER A 185 -5.94 1.39 -17.30
CA SER A 185 -5.51 0.41 -16.30
C SER A 185 -4.80 1.10 -15.14
N THR A 186 -5.02 0.62 -13.92
CA THR A 186 -4.47 1.16 -12.66
C THR A 186 -3.71 0.07 -11.92
N GLY A 187 -4.18 -0.41 -10.76
CA GLY A 187 -3.52 -1.48 -10.04
C GLY A 187 -3.52 -2.81 -10.78
N CYS A 188 -2.51 -3.62 -10.52
CA CYS A 188 -2.42 -5.00 -11.01
C CYS A 188 -1.87 -5.92 -9.92
N ALA A 189 -2.08 -7.22 -10.10
CA ALA A 189 -1.46 -8.25 -9.29
C ALA A 189 -1.27 -9.52 -10.12
N PHE A 190 -0.11 -10.16 -9.96
CA PHE A 190 0.01 -11.57 -10.32
C PHE A 190 -0.62 -12.43 -9.23
N VAL A 191 -1.36 -13.45 -9.61
CA VAL A 191 -2.10 -14.32 -8.72
C VAL A 191 -2.31 -15.69 -9.37
N ASP A 192 -2.07 -16.77 -8.66
CA ASP A 192 -2.37 -18.15 -9.12
C ASP A 192 -3.81 -18.47 -8.67
N TYR A 193 -4.82 -17.92 -9.42
CA TYR A 193 -6.21 -17.97 -8.96
C TYR A 193 -6.85 -19.36 -9.10
N ASP A 194 -6.34 -20.23 -9.96
CA ASP A 194 -6.86 -21.58 -10.17
C ASP A 194 -5.92 -22.67 -9.59
N ARG A 195 -4.81 -22.25 -8.94
CA ARG A 195 -3.84 -23.08 -8.23
C ARG A 195 -3.17 -24.11 -9.13
N ASP A 196 -2.94 -23.75 -10.40
CA ASP A 196 -2.25 -24.60 -11.36
C ASP A 196 -0.71 -24.47 -11.33
N GLY A 197 -0.19 -23.57 -10.47
CA GLY A 197 1.24 -23.31 -10.28
C GLY A 197 1.82 -22.29 -11.25
N LYS A 198 0.98 -21.59 -11.99
CA LYS A 198 1.37 -20.48 -12.87
C LYS A 198 0.70 -19.17 -12.40
N LEU A 199 1.43 -18.08 -12.56
CA LEU A 199 0.90 -16.77 -12.20
C LEU A 199 0.00 -16.23 -13.30
N ASP A 200 -1.27 -16.08 -12.99
CA ASP A 200 -2.26 -15.33 -13.76
C ASP A 200 -2.12 -13.84 -13.48
N LEU A 201 -2.84 -13.00 -14.22
CA LEU A 201 -2.72 -11.55 -14.11
C LEU A 201 -4.10 -10.90 -13.96
N PHE A 202 -4.32 -10.23 -12.83
CA PHE A 202 -5.47 -9.36 -12.62
C PHE A 202 -5.10 -7.89 -12.83
N VAL A 203 -5.98 -7.13 -13.50
CA VAL A 203 -5.77 -5.70 -13.78
C VAL A 203 -7.04 -4.93 -13.45
N ALA A 204 -6.94 -3.98 -12.53
CA ALA A 204 -8.00 -3.03 -12.26
C ALA A 204 -8.07 -1.95 -13.35
N THR A 205 -9.26 -1.40 -13.56
CA THR A 205 -9.49 -0.29 -14.49
C THR A 205 -10.29 0.81 -13.82
N TYR A 206 -9.98 2.05 -14.17
CA TYR A 206 -10.57 3.22 -13.55
C TYR A 206 -11.73 3.78 -14.38
N VAL A 207 -11.47 4.77 -15.19
CA VAL A 207 -12.45 5.48 -16.00
C VAL A 207 -12.27 5.08 -17.47
N ASP A 208 -13.36 4.85 -18.20
CA ASP A 208 -13.33 4.84 -19.67
C ASP A 208 -13.22 6.29 -20.14
N PHE A 209 -11.97 6.75 -20.25
CA PHE A 209 -11.61 8.15 -20.41
C PHE A 209 -11.20 8.49 -21.83
N ASP A 210 -11.86 9.51 -22.41
CA ASP A 210 -11.45 10.11 -23.68
C ASP A 210 -11.19 11.62 -23.47
N VAL A 211 -9.95 12.05 -23.64
CA VAL A 211 -9.51 13.44 -23.51
C VAL A 211 -10.30 14.42 -24.40
N LYS A 212 -10.89 13.95 -25.51
CA LYS A 212 -11.65 14.78 -26.45
C LYS A 212 -13.05 15.11 -25.96
N THR A 213 -13.62 14.25 -25.12
CA THR A 213 -14.99 14.36 -24.60
C THR A 213 -15.04 14.60 -23.10
N ALA A 214 -13.90 14.50 -22.42
CA ALA A 214 -13.82 14.70 -20.98
C ALA A 214 -14.18 16.13 -20.58
N PRO A 215 -14.97 16.33 -19.51
CA PRO A 215 -15.37 17.65 -19.04
C PRO A 215 -14.17 18.41 -18.49
N VAL A 216 -14.21 19.74 -18.59
CA VAL A 216 -13.15 20.65 -18.11
C VAL A 216 -13.50 21.26 -16.75
N PRO A 217 -12.52 21.83 -16.03
CA PRO A 217 -12.75 22.45 -14.72
C PRO A 217 -13.94 23.41 -14.70
N GLY A 218 -14.82 23.24 -13.70
CA GLY A 218 -16.00 24.08 -13.51
C GLY A 218 -17.20 23.77 -14.40
N GLU A 219 -17.09 22.83 -15.36
CA GLU A 219 -18.18 22.53 -16.31
C GLU A 219 -19.38 21.82 -15.67
N ARG A 220 -19.14 21.00 -14.65
CA ARG A 220 -20.17 20.21 -13.94
C ARG A 220 -20.02 20.34 -12.43
N ALA A 221 -20.99 19.86 -11.67
CA ALA A 221 -20.92 19.82 -10.21
C ALA A 221 -19.72 19.00 -9.69
N SER A 222 -19.39 17.89 -10.36
CA SER A 222 -18.20 17.07 -10.07
C SER A 222 -16.86 17.73 -10.46
N CYS A 223 -16.90 18.91 -11.06
CA CYS A 223 -15.75 19.72 -11.44
C CYS A 223 -15.60 20.96 -10.53
N MET A 224 -16.19 20.92 -9.35
CA MET A 224 -16.13 21.96 -8.32
C MET A 224 -15.72 21.32 -7.00
N TRP A 225 -14.78 21.93 -6.29
CA TRP A 225 -14.42 21.54 -4.93
C TRP A 225 -14.39 22.76 -4.02
N LYS A 226 -15.16 22.71 -2.92
CA LYS A 226 -15.31 23.84 -1.97
C LYS A 226 -15.58 25.19 -2.65
N GLY A 227 -16.35 25.17 -3.75
CA GLY A 227 -16.72 26.37 -4.51
C GLY A 227 -15.70 26.84 -5.54
N VAL A 228 -14.60 26.14 -5.73
CA VAL A 228 -13.55 26.47 -6.71
C VAL A 228 -13.66 25.52 -7.91
N PRO A 229 -13.55 26.03 -9.17
CA PRO A 229 -13.43 25.19 -10.35
C PRO A 229 -12.13 24.37 -10.30
N VAL A 230 -12.27 23.04 -10.39
CA VAL A 230 -11.18 22.08 -10.40
C VAL A 230 -11.42 21.04 -11.49
N MET A 231 -10.43 20.20 -11.80
CA MET A 231 -10.68 19.06 -12.67
C MET A 231 -11.80 18.18 -12.13
N CYS A 232 -12.53 17.53 -13.03
CA CYS A 232 -13.70 16.74 -12.65
C CYS A 232 -13.28 15.40 -12.03
N GLY A 233 -13.90 15.03 -10.92
CA GLY A 233 -13.77 13.69 -10.34
C GLY A 233 -14.43 12.61 -11.22
N PRO A 234 -14.34 11.32 -10.85
CA PRO A 234 -14.80 10.21 -11.69
C PRO A 234 -16.33 10.14 -11.81
N ARG A 235 -17.06 10.65 -10.80
CA ARG A 235 -18.55 10.55 -10.78
C ARG A 235 -19.18 11.17 -12.01
N GLY A 236 -19.95 10.34 -12.74
CA GLY A 236 -20.62 10.73 -13.97
C GLY A 236 -19.77 10.56 -15.23
N LEU A 237 -18.55 10.02 -15.12
CA LEU A 237 -17.77 9.47 -16.22
C LEU A 237 -18.10 7.98 -16.41
N PRO A 238 -17.93 7.42 -17.61
CA PRO A 238 -18.05 5.97 -17.81
C PRO A 238 -16.96 5.24 -17.01
N TRP A 239 -17.30 4.07 -16.44
CA TRP A 239 -16.35 3.22 -15.72
C TRP A 239 -15.65 2.24 -16.64
N GLY A 240 -14.41 1.85 -16.29
CA GLY A 240 -13.69 0.76 -16.92
C GLY A 240 -14.17 -0.61 -16.44
N LYS A 241 -13.70 -1.66 -17.07
CA LYS A 241 -13.95 -3.07 -16.67
C LYS A 241 -12.64 -3.72 -16.27
N ASN A 242 -12.57 -4.24 -15.06
CA ASN A 242 -11.43 -5.03 -14.60
C ASN A 242 -11.18 -6.22 -15.53
N MET A 243 -9.94 -6.65 -15.63
CA MET A 243 -9.52 -7.73 -16.53
C MET A 243 -8.82 -8.84 -15.75
N LEU A 244 -9.06 -10.08 -16.19
CA LEU A 244 -8.35 -11.27 -15.72
C LEU A 244 -7.80 -12.04 -16.93
N PHE A 245 -6.51 -12.35 -16.86
CA PHE A 245 -5.78 -13.10 -17.87
C PHE A 245 -5.26 -14.40 -17.26
N HIS A 246 -5.64 -15.54 -17.83
CA HIS A 246 -5.16 -16.86 -17.42
C HIS A 246 -3.87 -17.22 -18.15
N ASN A 247 -2.85 -17.65 -17.43
CA ASN A 247 -1.54 -18.02 -17.94
C ASN A 247 -1.54 -19.46 -18.46
N LYS A 248 -1.29 -19.65 -19.74
CA LYS A 248 -1.28 -20.99 -20.37
C LYS A 248 0.02 -21.77 -20.14
N GLY A 249 1.04 -21.15 -19.53
CA GLY A 249 2.34 -21.77 -19.27
C GLY A 249 3.23 -21.92 -20.51
N ASP A 250 2.89 -21.27 -21.61
CA ASP A 250 3.67 -21.24 -22.87
C ASP A 250 4.20 -19.82 -23.18
N GLY A 251 4.18 -18.94 -22.17
CA GLY A 251 4.52 -17.53 -22.29
C GLY A 251 3.40 -16.67 -22.89
N THR A 252 2.17 -17.23 -23.00
CA THR A 252 0.98 -16.51 -23.47
C THR A 252 -0.16 -16.60 -22.46
N PHE A 253 -1.05 -15.62 -22.50
CA PHE A 253 -2.23 -15.56 -21.65
C PHE A 253 -3.52 -15.61 -22.47
N GLU A 254 -4.60 -16.02 -21.82
CA GLU A 254 -5.96 -15.96 -22.34
C GLU A 254 -6.80 -14.98 -21.51
N ALA A 255 -7.46 -14.02 -22.15
CA ALA A 255 -8.38 -13.13 -21.45
C ALA A 255 -9.64 -13.92 -21.00
N VAL A 256 -9.78 -14.16 -19.72
CA VAL A 256 -10.86 -14.96 -19.12
C VAL A 256 -11.88 -14.12 -18.34
N THR A 257 -11.81 -12.80 -18.44
CA THR A 257 -12.63 -11.81 -17.71
C THR A 257 -14.11 -12.20 -17.64
N THR A 258 -14.74 -12.50 -18.78
CA THR A 258 -16.16 -12.88 -18.85
C THR A 258 -16.41 -14.30 -18.33
N LYS A 259 -15.52 -15.24 -18.65
CA LYS A 259 -15.61 -16.63 -18.16
C LYS A 259 -15.50 -16.68 -16.64
N ALA A 260 -14.57 -15.89 -16.07
CA ALA A 260 -14.34 -15.76 -14.64
C ALA A 260 -15.40 -14.86 -13.94
N LYS A 261 -16.34 -14.26 -14.66
CA LYS A 261 -17.39 -13.36 -14.16
C LYS A 261 -16.89 -12.03 -13.54
N ILE A 262 -15.66 -11.65 -13.79
CA ILE A 262 -15.09 -10.39 -13.31
C ILE A 262 -15.86 -9.18 -13.86
N ASP A 263 -16.33 -9.23 -15.10
CA ASP A 263 -17.07 -8.17 -15.78
C ASP A 263 -18.55 -8.08 -15.37
N GLN A 264 -19.02 -8.92 -14.46
CA GLN A 264 -20.37 -8.83 -13.90
C GLN A 264 -20.49 -7.74 -12.83
N THR A 265 -19.37 -7.37 -12.19
CA THR A 265 -19.30 -6.23 -11.28
C THR A 265 -19.14 -4.95 -12.11
N ASN A 266 -20.12 -4.05 -12.01
CA ASN A 266 -20.23 -2.86 -12.85
C ASN A 266 -20.40 -1.60 -12.00
N GLY A 267 -20.01 -0.45 -12.57
CA GLY A 267 -20.25 0.85 -11.94
C GLY A 267 -19.17 1.25 -10.93
N HIS A 268 -17.96 0.68 -11.03
CA HIS A 268 -16.85 0.91 -10.12
C HIS A 268 -15.69 1.61 -10.82
N TYR A 269 -14.98 2.45 -10.06
CA TYR A 269 -13.76 3.10 -10.49
C TYR A 269 -12.58 2.49 -9.72
N GLY A 270 -12.05 1.36 -10.22
CA GLY A 270 -11.01 0.60 -9.56
C GLY A 270 -9.66 1.30 -9.56
N PHE A 271 -8.97 1.29 -8.43
CA PHE A 271 -7.58 1.69 -8.29
C PHE A 271 -6.71 0.50 -7.85
N SER A 272 -6.31 0.45 -6.60
CA SER A 272 -5.37 -0.54 -6.10
C SER A 272 -5.97 -1.93 -5.99
N VAL A 273 -5.12 -2.91 -6.23
CA VAL A 273 -5.43 -4.33 -6.11
C VAL A 273 -4.61 -4.93 -4.97
N SER A 274 -5.24 -5.70 -4.11
CA SER A 274 -4.59 -6.52 -3.10
C SER A 274 -5.17 -7.92 -3.12
N THR A 275 -4.32 -8.94 -3.10
CA THR A 275 -4.73 -10.34 -3.01
C THR A 275 -4.64 -10.83 -1.56
N LEU A 276 -5.55 -11.70 -1.16
CA LEU A 276 -5.58 -12.33 0.16
C LEU A 276 -6.47 -13.58 0.13
N ASP A 277 -6.28 -14.48 1.07
CA ASP A 277 -7.22 -15.56 1.39
C ASP A 277 -8.00 -15.11 2.63
N PHE A 278 -9.14 -14.37 2.44
CA PHE A 278 -9.81 -13.71 3.56
C PHE A 278 -10.63 -14.66 4.43
N ASP A 279 -11.10 -15.79 3.90
CA ASP A 279 -11.89 -16.78 4.64
C ASP A 279 -11.10 -18.05 5.02
N ASP A 280 -9.78 -18.03 4.79
CA ASP A 280 -8.79 -19.09 5.09
C ASP A 280 -9.10 -20.43 4.42
N ASP A 281 -9.75 -20.39 3.24
CA ASP A 281 -10.14 -21.57 2.48
C ASP A 281 -9.02 -22.14 1.57
N GLY A 282 -7.92 -21.40 1.45
CA GLY A 282 -6.72 -21.76 0.69
C GLY A 282 -6.76 -21.33 -0.77
N TRP A 283 -7.73 -20.52 -1.18
CA TRP A 283 -7.83 -19.94 -2.52
C TRP A 283 -7.67 -18.42 -2.44
N PRO A 284 -6.91 -17.82 -3.36
CA PRO A 284 -6.72 -16.37 -3.31
C PRO A 284 -7.96 -15.62 -3.79
N ASP A 285 -8.36 -14.62 -3.01
CA ASP A 285 -9.39 -13.63 -3.31
C ASP A 285 -8.74 -12.32 -3.74
N ILE A 286 -9.54 -11.40 -4.29
CA ILE A 286 -9.03 -10.13 -4.81
C ILE A 286 -9.84 -8.96 -4.27
N PHE A 287 -9.20 -8.08 -3.51
CA PHE A 287 -9.78 -6.82 -3.08
C PHE A 287 -9.36 -5.69 -4.03
N VAL A 288 -10.32 -4.86 -4.45
CA VAL A 288 -10.08 -3.67 -5.28
C VAL A 288 -10.60 -2.45 -4.53
N ALA A 289 -9.70 -1.55 -4.16
CA ALA A 289 -10.08 -0.24 -3.66
C ALA A 289 -10.64 0.62 -4.80
N CYS A 290 -11.83 1.20 -4.61
CA CYS A 290 -12.51 1.96 -5.65
C CYS A 290 -12.71 3.43 -5.24
N ASP A 291 -12.51 4.33 -6.19
CA ASP A 291 -12.74 5.76 -6.01
C ASP A 291 -14.23 6.10 -6.15
N SER A 292 -14.79 6.75 -5.13
CA SER A 292 -16.16 7.29 -5.15
C SER A 292 -17.27 6.28 -5.42
N THR A 293 -16.99 5.00 -5.28
CA THR A 293 -17.90 3.85 -5.45
C THR A 293 -17.57 2.78 -4.42
N PRO A 294 -18.46 1.80 -4.15
CA PRO A 294 -18.16 0.69 -3.25
C PRO A 294 -16.85 -0.02 -3.65
N SER A 295 -16.03 -0.44 -2.68
CA SER A 295 -14.91 -1.34 -2.96
C SER A 295 -15.44 -2.70 -3.40
N ILE A 296 -14.60 -3.48 -4.09
CA ILE A 296 -14.93 -4.81 -4.59
C ILE A 296 -14.14 -5.86 -3.81
N LEU A 297 -14.76 -6.96 -3.45
CA LEU A 297 -14.11 -8.15 -2.91
C LEU A 297 -14.56 -9.36 -3.75
N TYR A 298 -13.74 -9.73 -4.71
CA TYR A 298 -13.97 -10.92 -5.53
C TYR A 298 -13.59 -12.16 -4.74
N HIS A 299 -14.59 -12.90 -4.25
CA HIS A 299 -14.40 -14.21 -3.63
C HIS A 299 -14.22 -15.28 -4.72
N ASN A 300 -13.20 -16.10 -4.58
CA ASN A 300 -12.88 -17.19 -5.49
C ASN A 300 -13.81 -18.38 -5.27
N ASN A 301 -14.66 -18.71 -6.25
CA ASN A 301 -15.63 -19.82 -6.15
C ASN A 301 -14.98 -21.21 -6.32
N ARG A 302 -13.66 -21.33 -6.49
CA ARG A 302 -12.89 -22.58 -6.68
C ARG A 302 -13.27 -23.36 -7.96
N ASP A 303 -13.98 -22.73 -8.88
CA ASP A 303 -14.40 -23.28 -10.17
C ASP A 303 -13.91 -22.44 -11.36
N GLY A 304 -12.96 -21.54 -11.12
CA GLY A 304 -12.43 -20.57 -12.09
C GLY A 304 -13.31 -19.34 -12.26
N THR A 305 -14.31 -19.14 -11.38
CA THR A 305 -15.16 -17.95 -11.38
C THR A 305 -15.07 -17.21 -10.05
N PHE A 306 -15.47 -15.94 -10.06
CA PHE A 306 -15.52 -15.08 -8.88
C PHE A 306 -16.92 -14.55 -8.63
N THR A 307 -17.18 -14.19 -7.38
CA THR A 307 -18.39 -13.48 -6.94
C THR A 307 -17.97 -12.25 -6.13
N ASP A 308 -18.46 -11.07 -6.48
CA ASP A 308 -18.27 -9.89 -5.63
C ASP A 308 -19.11 -10.02 -4.36
N VAL A 309 -18.43 -10.13 -3.22
CA VAL A 309 -19.05 -10.28 -1.90
C VAL A 309 -18.87 -9.07 -1.01
N ALA A 310 -18.23 -7.98 -1.49
CA ALA A 310 -17.84 -6.84 -0.65
C ALA A 310 -18.97 -6.28 0.21
N VAL A 311 -20.19 -6.19 -0.35
CA VAL A 311 -21.36 -5.66 0.39
C VAL A 311 -21.78 -6.61 1.51
N VAL A 312 -21.89 -7.90 1.24
CA VAL A 312 -22.32 -8.88 2.26
C VAL A 312 -21.22 -9.19 3.26
N ALA A 313 -19.97 -9.07 2.85
CA ALA A 313 -18.81 -9.22 3.71
C ALA A 313 -18.52 -7.98 4.57
N GLY A 314 -19.17 -6.83 4.32
CA GLY A 314 -18.94 -5.61 5.09
C GLY A 314 -17.68 -4.81 4.70
N ALA A 315 -17.07 -5.09 3.54
CA ALA A 315 -15.84 -4.44 3.06
C ALA A 315 -16.08 -3.40 1.94
N ALA A 316 -17.35 -3.15 1.56
CA ALA A 316 -17.71 -2.23 0.47
C ALA A 316 -17.75 -0.76 0.89
N PHE A 317 -18.21 -0.48 2.11
CA PHE A 317 -18.56 0.84 2.63
C PHE A 317 -17.85 1.09 3.97
N ASN A 318 -17.87 2.35 4.45
CA ASN A 318 -17.48 2.66 5.82
C ASN A 318 -18.61 2.30 6.82
N GLU A 319 -18.37 2.50 8.14
CA GLU A 319 -19.32 2.17 9.21
C GLU A 319 -20.68 2.91 9.09
N ASP A 320 -20.72 4.07 8.43
CA ASP A 320 -21.94 4.81 8.13
C ASP A 320 -22.71 4.26 6.90
N GLY A 321 -22.21 3.25 6.23
CA GLY A 321 -22.76 2.71 4.97
C GLY A 321 -22.55 3.63 3.77
N LYS A 322 -21.51 4.46 3.77
CA LYS A 322 -21.19 5.41 2.68
C LYS A 322 -20.10 4.87 1.77
N GLU A 323 -20.26 5.15 0.47
CA GLU A 323 -19.20 5.02 -0.52
C GLU A 323 -18.05 5.98 -0.19
N GLN A 324 -16.84 5.52 -0.35
CA GLN A 324 -15.64 6.30 -0.12
C GLN A 324 -14.81 6.41 -1.42
N ALA A 325 -13.92 7.39 -1.48
CA ALA A 325 -12.96 7.50 -2.57
C ALA A 325 -11.67 6.76 -2.18
N GLY A 326 -11.70 5.44 -2.29
CA GLY A 326 -10.58 4.55 -1.95
C GLY A 326 -9.48 4.61 -2.99
N MET A 327 -8.22 4.78 -2.57
CA MET A 327 -7.03 4.78 -3.42
C MET A 327 -6.13 3.56 -3.16
N GLY A 328 -5.27 3.64 -2.15
CA GLY A 328 -4.38 2.55 -1.76
C GLY A 328 -5.01 1.57 -0.79
N SER A 329 -4.56 0.31 -0.82
CA SER A 329 -4.95 -0.71 0.15
C SER A 329 -3.76 -1.56 0.58
N THR A 330 -3.79 -2.06 1.82
CA THR A 330 -2.80 -2.98 2.35
C THR A 330 -3.47 -4.05 3.20
N ILE A 331 -2.86 -5.22 3.25
CA ILE A 331 -3.35 -6.39 3.95
C ILE A 331 -2.34 -6.76 5.04
N GLY A 332 -2.82 -7.15 6.24
CA GLY A 332 -1.96 -7.62 7.34
C GLY A 332 -2.76 -7.99 8.57
N ASP A 333 -2.20 -8.80 9.44
CA ASP A 333 -2.75 -9.16 10.75
C ASP A 333 -2.33 -8.11 11.78
N TYR A 334 -3.11 -6.99 11.88
CA TYR A 334 -2.73 -5.88 12.77
C TYR A 334 -2.96 -6.17 14.24
N ASN A 335 -3.88 -7.09 14.56
CA ASN A 335 -4.32 -7.36 15.94
C ASN A 335 -3.75 -8.67 16.51
N GLY A 336 -2.99 -9.44 15.72
CA GLY A 336 -2.32 -10.68 16.11
C GLY A 336 -3.27 -11.85 16.32
N ASP A 337 -4.45 -11.83 15.68
CA ASP A 337 -5.45 -12.90 15.81
C ASP A 337 -5.31 -14.01 14.75
N GLY A 338 -4.33 -13.86 13.83
CA GLY A 338 -4.00 -14.83 12.78
C GLY A 338 -4.84 -14.69 11.51
N ARG A 339 -5.65 -13.65 11.40
CA ARG A 339 -6.47 -13.33 10.24
C ARG A 339 -5.96 -12.05 9.55
N LEU A 340 -6.17 -12.01 8.25
CA LEU A 340 -5.72 -10.87 7.46
C LEU A 340 -6.81 -9.80 7.41
N ASP A 341 -6.46 -8.61 7.85
CA ASP A 341 -7.28 -7.43 7.87
C ASP A 341 -6.96 -6.55 6.66
N ILE A 342 -7.88 -5.64 6.30
CA ILE A 342 -7.74 -4.74 5.15
C ILE A 342 -7.69 -3.30 5.66
N PHE A 343 -6.67 -2.54 5.26
CA PHE A 343 -6.66 -1.09 5.44
C PHE A 343 -6.69 -0.38 4.08
N LYS A 344 -7.48 0.69 3.98
CA LYS A 344 -7.69 1.46 2.75
C LYS A 344 -7.58 2.95 3.03
N THR A 345 -6.82 3.68 2.20
CA THR A 345 -6.75 5.15 2.22
C THR A 345 -7.96 5.78 1.53
N ASN A 346 -8.19 7.07 1.79
CA ASN A 346 -9.37 7.77 1.30
C ASN A 346 -9.06 9.23 0.92
N PHE A 347 -10.03 9.87 0.24
CA PHE A 347 -9.97 11.28 -0.13
C PHE A 347 -10.06 12.20 1.09
N SER A 348 -9.62 13.48 0.95
CA SER A 348 -9.78 14.49 1.98
C SER A 348 -11.26 14.72 2.34
N ASP A 349 -11.49 15.19 3.57
CA ASP A 349 -12.81 15.36 4.22
C ASP A 349 -13.48 14.01 4.59
N ASP A 350 -12.74 12.87 4.51
CA ASP A 350 -13.17 11.54 4.96
C ASP A 350 -12.01 10.82 5.67
N THR A 351 -12.28 9.70 6.35
CA THR A 351 -11.26 8.89 7.04
C THR A 351 -10.78 7.74 6.16
N ALA A 352 -9.52 7.36 6.29
CA ALA A 352 -9.09 6.02 5.89
C ALA A 352 -9.90 4.95 6.65
N THR A 353 -9.94 3.70 6.16
CA THR A 353 -10.77 2.65 6.76
C THR A 353 -9.96 1.41 7.07
N LEU A 354 -10.11 0.89 8.31
CA LEU A 354 -9.58 -0.38 8.75
C LEU A 354 -10.74 -1.39 8.89
N TYR A 355 -10.76 -2.38 8.03
CA TYR A 355 -11.70 -3.51 8.08
C TYR A 355 -11.04 -4.67 8.81
N ARG A 356 -11.52 -5.00 10.02
CA ARG A 356 -11.08 -6.16 10.80
C ARG A 356 -11.82 -7.41 10.32
N ASN A 357 -11.08 -8.45 10.03
CA ASN A 357 -11.61 -9.76 9.64
C ASN A 357 -12.18 -10.51 10.86
N ASN A 358 -13.47 -10.86 10.84
CA ASN A 358 -14.14 -11.55 11.93
C ASN A 358 -13.92 -13.07 11.91
N GLY A 359 -13.34 -13.65 10.84
CA GLY A 359 -13.09 -15.08 10.66
C GLY A 359 -14.34 -15.91 10.31
N ASP A 360 -15.43 -15.26 9.94
CA ASP A 360 -16.67 -15.87 9.49
C ASP A 360 -17.08 -15.43 8.06
N GLY A 361 -16.10 -14.91 7.31
CA GLY A 361 -16.31 -14.36 5.98
C GLY A 361 -16.82 -12.92 5.98
N THR A 362 -16.79 -12.23 7.13
CA THR A 362 -17.22 -10.83 7.26
C THR A 362 -16.14 -9.95 7.86
N PHE A 363 -16.29 -8.64 7.67
CA PHE A 363 -15.43 -7.60 8.21
C PHE A 363 -16.23 -6.55 8.98
N ASP A 364 -15.62 -6.00 10.03
CA ASP A 364 -16.10 -4.81 10.73
C ASP A 364 -15.21 -3.62 10.44
N ASP A 365 -15.77 -2.45 10.15
CA ASP A 365 -15.02 -1.18 10.16
C ASP A 365 -14.71 -0.81 11.62
N VAL A 366 -13.43 -0.86 11.97
CA VAL A 366 -12.93 -0.58 13.33
C VAL A 366 -12.05 0.67 13.37
N THR A 367 -12.11 1.52 12.36
CA THR A 367 -11.24 2.68 12.16
C THR A 367 -11.17 3.57 13.41
N PHE A 368 -12.32 3.97 13.95
CA PHE A 368 -12.36 4.83 15.15
C PHE A 368 -11.93 4.09 16.40
N ALA A 369 -12.34 2.83 16.56
CA ALA A 369 -11.97 2.00 17.70
C ALA A 369 -10.45 1.73 17.74
N ALA A 370 -9.82 1.59 16.58
CA ALA A 370 -8.38 1.44 16.42
C ALA A 370 -7.58 2.75 16.58
N GLY A 371 -8.24 3.91 16.68
CA GLY A 371 -7.59 5.22 16.83
C GLY A 371 -7.09 5.84 15.51
N LEU A 372 -7.58 5.37 14.36
CA LEU A 372 -7.16 5.82 13.03
C LEU A 372 -8.05 6.93 12.43
N GLY A 373 -9.17 7.28 13.06
CA GLY A 373 -10.10 8.30 12.60
C GLY A 373 -9.68 9.75 12.86
N LEU A 374 -8.38 10.03 13.03
CA LEU A 374 -7.89 11.36 13.47
C LEU A 374 -7.76 12.37 12.31
N TYR A 375 -7.44 11.92 11.12
CA TYR A 375 -7.10 12.79 10.01
C TYR A 375 -8.09 12.64 8.86
N THR A 376 -8.96 13.65 8.70
CA THR A 376 -9.82 13.81 7.54
C THR A 376 -9.30 14.87 6.57
N LYS A 377 -8.29 15.65 6.99
CA LYS A 377 -7.72 16.74 6.19
C LYS A 377 -6.96 16.24 4.97
N TYR A 378 -6.21 15.16 5.13
CA TYR A 378 -5.25 14.69 4.13
C TYR A 378 -5.90 13.76 3.10
N LEU A 379 -5.38 13.80 1.88
CA LEU A 379 -5.77 12.92 0.80
C LEU A 379 -4.75 11.77 0.73
N GLY A 380 -5.18 10.58 1.18
CA GLY A 380 -4.32 9.40 1.29
C GLY A 380 -4.21 8.63 -0.02
N TRP A 381 -3.00 8.13 -0.33
CA TRP A 381 -2.66 7.30 -1.48
C TRP A 381 -2.04 5.99 -1.03
N GLY A 382 -0.74 5.81 -1.26
CA GLY A 382 -0.03 4.61 -0.84
C GLY A 382 -0.12 4.39 0.66
N THR A 383 -0.27 3.14 1.07
CA THR A 383 -0.30 2.73 2.46
C THR A 383 0.28 1.34 2.62
N MET A 384 0.92 1.06 3.76
CA MET A 384 1.45 -0.26 4.02
C MET A 384 1.52 -0.55 5.51
N PHE A 385 1.15 -1.79 5.87
CA PHE A 385 1.53 -2.37 7.14
C PHE A 385 3.02 -2.75 7.09
N LEU A 386 3.80 -2.29 8.06
CA LEU A 386 5.22 -2.60 8.21
C LEU A 386 5.62 -2.51 9.68
N ASP A 387 6.48 -3.39 10.14
CA ASP A 387 7.00 -3.36 11.51
C ASP A 387 8.27 -2.50 11.53
N VAL A 388 8.15 -1.24 11.99
CA VAL A 388 9.26 -0.26 11.91
C VAL A 388 10.32 -0.44 12.98
N ASP A 389 10.00 -1.13 14.08
CA ASP A 389 10.91 -1.36 15.20
C ASP A 389 11.11 -2.85 15.54
N ASN A 390 10.58 -3.74 14.71
CA ASN A 390 10.70 -5.20 14.84
C ASN A 390 10.12 -5.75 16.15
N ASP A 391 9.07 -5.12 16.71
CA ASP A 391 8.43 -5.60 17.93
C ASP A 391 7.40 -6.71 17.68
N GLY A 392 7.14 -7.00 16.41
CA GLY A 392 6.22 -8.02 15.91
C GLY A 392 4.78 -7.53 15.79
N TRP A 393 4.52 -6.23 15.89
CA TRP A 393 3.23 -5.62 15.63
C TRP A 393 3.32 -4.71 14.41
N PRO A 394 2.58 -5.00 13.33
CA PRO A 394 2.64 -4.17 12.13
C PRO A 394 2.15 -2.74 12.41
N ASP A 395 3.02 -1.77 12.16
CA ASP A 395 2.70 -0.35 12.14
C ASP A 395 2.04 0.02 10.81
N LEU A 396 1.61 1.27 10.65
CA LEU A 396 0.91 1.69 9.44
C LEU A 396 1.50 3.01 8.91
N LEU A 397 2.04 2.98 7.69
CA LEU A 397 2.53 4.14 6.97
C LEU A 397 1.52 4.57 5.90
N LEU A 398 1.16 5.85 5.87
CA LEU A 398 0.31 6.47 4.87
C LEU A 398 1.06 7.58 4.13
N VAL A 399 0.90 7.60 2.82
CA VAL A 399 1.41 8.64 1.93
C VAL A 399 0.25 9.52 1.49
N ASN A 400 0.43 10.83 1.58
CA ASN A 400 -0.60 11.80 1.28
C ASN A 400 -0.15 12.77 0.18
N GLY A 401 -1.13 13.43 -0.47
CA GLY A 401 -0.90 14.46 -1.47
C GLY A 401 -2.17 14.84 -2.20
N HIS A 402 -2.53 16.11 -2.19
CA HIS A 402 -3.78 16.57 -2.81
C HIS A 402 -3.75 16.47 -4.34
N VAL A 403 -4.92 16.38 -4.98
CA VAL A 403 -5.06 16.31 -6.44
C VAL A 403 -5.19 17.65 -7.10
N TYR A 404 -5.57 18.68 -6.36
CA TYR A 404 -5.83 20.02 -6.86
C TYR A 404 -4.72 21.00 -6.45
N PRO A 405 -3.81 21.43 -7.35
CA PRO A 405 -2.82 22.47 -7.05
C PRO A 405 -3.47 23.82 -6.65
N GLU A 406 -4.73 24.01 -6.99
CA GLU A 406 -5.52 25.19 -6.68
C GLU A 406 -5.75 25.41 -5.18
N VAL A 407 -5.63 24.36 -4.35
CA VAL A 407 -5.84 24.45 -2.88
C VAL A 407 -4.88 25.43 -2.22
N ASP A 408 -3.61 25.46 -2.65
CA ASP A 408 -2.59 26.35 -2.11
C ASP A 408 -2.92 27.83 -2.37
N LYS A 409 -3.50 28.11 -3.54
CA LYS A 409 -3.84 29.47 -3.98
C LYS A 409 -5.10 30.02 -3.28
N GLN A 410 -6.00 29.12 -2.89
CA GLN A 410 -7.34 29.47 -2.38
C GLN A 410 -7.47 29.29 -0.86
N HIS A 411 -6.44 28.77 -0.17
CA HIS A 411 -6.42 28.52 1.28
C HIS A 411 -7.64 27.70 1.77
N LEU A 412 -7.94 26.59 1.09
CA LEU A 412 -9.15 25.79 1.31
C LEU A 412 -9.05 24.80 2.48
N GLY A 413 -8.06 24.95 3.36
CA GLY A 413 -7.87 24.12 4.55
C GLY A 413 -7.07 22.83 4.30
N SER A 414 -6.61 22.62 3.05
CA SER A 414 -5.67 21.56 2.64
C SER A 414 -4.52 22.20 1.88
N ASP A 415 -3.40 21.51 1.78
CA ASP A 415 -2.22 21.90 1.01
C ASP A 415 -2.01 20.88 -0.12
N TYR A 416 -1.43 21.28 -1.26
CA TYR A 416 -1.15 20.35 -2.37
C TYR A 416 -0.09 19.33 -2.00
N GLN A 417 0.93 19.76 -1.27
CA GLN A 417 1.92 18.90 -0.66
C GLN A 417 1.50 18.60 0.78
N GLU A 418 1.43 17.33 1.15
CA GLU A 418 0.95 16.88 2.45
C GLU A 418 2.01 16.01 3.14
N PRO A 419 2.14 16.05 4.47
CA PRO A 419 3.04 15.17 5.20
C PRO A 419 2.51 13.73 5.15
N ARG A 420 3.40 12.78 5.34
CA ARG A 420 3.08 11.37 5.56
C ARG A 420 2.59 11.18 6.99
N ILE A 421 1.90 10.08 7.24
CA ILE A 421 1.46 9.69 8.58
C ILE A 421 2.08 8.34 8.91
N LEU A 422 2.64 8.23 10.12
CA LEU A 422 3.11 6.97 10.67
C LEU A 422 2.39 6.70 11.99
N TYR A 423 1.62 5.63 12.01
CA TYR A 423 0.95 5.13 13.19
C TYR A 423 1.70 3.93 13.74
N HIS A 424 2.05 3.98 15.03
CA HIS A 424 2.64 2.85 15.76
C HIS A 424 1.54 1.97 16.36
N ASN A 425 1.64 0.68 16.14
CA ASN A 425 0.73 -0.33 16.69
C ASN A 425 1.11 -0.65 18.14
N LYS A 426 0.21 -0.44 19.08
CA LYS A 426 0.45 -0.66 20.51
C LYS A 426 0.31 -2.12 20.94
N GLY A 427 0.07 -3.04 20.03
CA GLY A 427 -0.12 -4.46 20.33
C GLY A 427 -1.39 -4.79 21.11
N ASN A 428 -2.37 -3.91 21.12
CA ASN A 428 -3.64 -4.07 21.83
C ASN A 428 -4.86 -3.78 20.93
N GLY A 429 -4.65 -3.83 19.61
CA GLY A 429 -5.68 -3.52 18.61
C GLY A 429 -5.88 -2.03 18.37
N THR A 430 -4.99 -1.15 18.89
CA THR A 430 -5.05 0.29 18.67
C THR A 430 -3.71 0.87 18.24
N PHE A 431 -3.77 1.99 17.53
CA PHE A 431 -2.61 2.70 17.01
C PHE A 431 -2.38 4.04 17.75
N GLU A 432 -1.15 4.51 17.70
CA GLU A 432 -0.73 5.85 18.17
C GLU A 432 -0.04 6.59 17.02
N ASP A 433 -0.44 7.83 16.76
CA ASP A 433 0.25 8.68 15.80
C ASP A 433 1.61 9.13 16.34
N ILE A 434 2.67 8.68 15.70
CA ILE A 434 4.05 9.04 16.02
C ILE A 434 4.70 9.93 14.95
N SER A 435 3.94 10.41 13.96
CA SER A 435 4.43 11.15 12.79
C SER A 435 5.35 12.31 13.16
N ALA A 436 4.97 13.11 14.17
CA ALA A 436 5.73 14.28 14.60
C ALA A 436 7.15 13.96 15.11
N SER A 437 7.36 12.77 15.67
CA SER A 437 8.65 12.30 16.21
C SER A 437 9.41 11.39 15.26
N ALA A 438 8.78 10.93 14.17
CA ALA A 438 9.30 9.93 13.24
C ALA A 438 10.30 10.49 12.19
N GLY A 439 10.70 11.74 12.32
CA GLY A 439 11.77 12.36 11.52
C GLY A 439 11.30 13.08 10.25
N PRO A 440 12.23 13.76 9.56
CA PRO A 440 11.91 14.61 8.41
C PRO A 440 11.43 13.82 7.20
N GLY A 441 11.76 12.54 7.07
CA GLY A 441 11.21 11.66 6.03
C GLY A 441 9.69 11.52 6.11
N ILE A 442 9.11 11.65 7.29
CA ILE A 442 7.66 11.60 7.51
C ILE A 442 7.06 13.01 7.46
N THR A 443 7.64 13.98 8.17
CA THR A 443 7.03 15.30 8.36
C THR A 443 7.20 16.26 7.19
N THR A 444 8.15 16.02 6.28
CA THR A 444 8.33 16.87 5.09
C THR A 444 7.21 16.61 4.09
N ALA A 445 6.42 17.64 3.83
CA ALA A 445 5.30 17.56 2.91
C ALA A 445 5.76 17.37 1.46
N LYS A 446 5.13 16.46 0.74
CA LYS A 446 5.25 16.23 -0.70
C LYS A 446 3.89 15.79 -1.26
N SER A 447 3.70 15.86 -2.58
CA SER A 447 2.50 15.31 -3.21
C SER A 447 2.78 13.85 -3.59
N GLY A 448 2.72 12.95 -2.58
CA GLY A 448 3.03 11.53 -2.77
C GLY A 448 1.89 10.73 -3.41
N ARG A 449 2.23 9.57 -3.99
CA ARG A 449 1.31 8.61 -4.61
C ARG A 449 1.66 7.17 -4.24
N GLY A 450 2.30 6.44 -5.13
CA GLY A 450 2.72 5.05 -4.91
C GLY A 450 3.69 4.92 -3.75
N LEU A 451 3.58 3.81 -3.02
CA LEU A 451 4.45 3.44 -1.91
C LEU A 451 4.82 1.96 -2.05
N ALA A 452 6.10 1.65 -1.99
CA ALA A 452 6.59 0.29 -1.78
C ALA A 452 7.52 0.25 -0.57
N VAL A 453 7.49 -0.86 0.16
CA VAL A 453 8.35 -1.09 1.32
C VAL A 453 9.19 -2.36 1.15
N GLY A 454 10.37 -2.38 1.75
CA GLY A 454 11.27 -3.53 1.74
C GLY A 454 12.51 -3.31 2.62
N ASP A 455 13.17 -4.40 2.95
CA ASP A 455 14.50 -4.36 3.58
C ASP A 455 15.58 -4.23 2.50
N LEU A 456 15.81 -2.99 2.04
CA LEU A 456 16.75 -2.66 0.96
C LEU A 456 18.22 -2.95 1.33
N TRP A 457 18.51 -3.08 2.62
CA TRP A 457 19.88 -3.24 3.12
C TRP A 457 20.14 -4.60 3.75
N ASN A 458 19.17 -5.51 3.73
CA ASN A 458 19.24 -6.84 4.37
C ASN A 458 19.67 -6.76 5.86
N ASP A 459 19.25 -5.70 6.56
CA ASP A 459 19.66 -5.42 7.95
C ASP A 459 18.46 -5.36 8.93
N GLY A 460 17.26 -5.72 8.45
CA GLY A 460 16.03 -5.80 9.22
C GLY A 460 15.32 -4.46 9.41
N ARG A 461 15.83 -3.39 8.84
CA ARG A 461 15.18 -2.07 8.90
C ARG A 461 14.35 -1.85 7.64
N MET A 462 13.05 -1.85 7.81
CA MET A 462 12.15 -1.57 6.70
C MET A 462 12.36 -0.14 6.20
N SER A 463 12.57 -0.02 4.90
CA SER A 463 12.65 1.25 4.16
C SER A 463 11.44 1.41 3.25
N ALA A 464 11.15 2.63 2.81
CA ALA A 464 10.03 2.89 1.92
C ALA A 464 10.45 3.77 0.74
N VAL A 465 9.95 3.43 -0.46
CA VAL A 465 10.08 4.25 -1.66
C VAL A 465 8.74 4.84 -2.00
N VAL A 466 8.69 6.16 -2.24
CA VAL A 466 7.44 6.87 -2.53
C VAL A 466 7.57 7.63 -3.84
N SER A 467 6.67 7.38 -4.80
CA SER A 467 6.57 8.24 -5.99
C SER A 467 5.95 9.59 -5.62
N ASN A 468 6.49 10.68 -6.15
CA ASN A 468 6.00 12.03 -5.90
C ASN A 468 5.60 12.71 -7.21
N MET A 469 4.50 13.43 -7.21
CA MET A 469 4.02 14.18 -8.37
C MET A 469 5.00 15.27 -8.78
N ASN A 470 5.48 15.20 -10.03
CA ASN A 470 6.38 16.20 -10.63
C ASN A 470 7.66 16.47 -9.81
N ALA A 471 8.17 15.44 -9.12
CA ALA A 471 9.37 15.49 -8.30
C ALA A 471 10.08 14.11 -8.30
N PRO A 472 11.35 14.02 -7.91
CA PRO A 472 12.02 12.75 -7.70
C PRO A 472 11.30 11.91 -6.63
N ALA A 473 11.41 10.59 -6.75
CA ALA A 473 10.95 9.68 -5.71
C ALA A 473 11.63 9.99 -4.36
N SER A 474 10.96 9.67 -3.25
CA SER A 474 11.55 9.69 -1.92
C SER A 474 12.05 8.30 -1.57
N LEU A 475 13.22 8.22 -0.95
CA LEU A 475 13.76 7.02 -0.31
C LEU A 475 13.78 7.24 1.21
N LEU A 476 12.80 6.69 1.89
CA LEU A 476 12.63 6.85 3.33
C LEU A 476 13.40 5.75 4.05
N VAL A 477 14.52 6.12 4.65
CA VAL A 477 15.40 5.18 5.37
C VAL A 477 15.21 5.37 6.87
N ASN A 478 14.82 4.30 7.58
CA ASN A 478 14.75 4.31 9.03
C ASN A 478 16.16 4.27 9.63
N GLN A 479 16.54 5.33 10.34
CA GLN A 479 17.86 5.49 10.95
C GLN A 479 17.98 4.82 12.34
N LEU A 480 16.85 4.41 12.93
CA LEU A 480 16.87 3.80 14.26
C LEU A 480 17.03 2.28 14.17
N LYS A 481 17.85 1.75 15.07
CA LYS A 481 17.92 0.32 15.36
C LYS A 481 17.21 0.07 16.68
N SER A 482 16.15 -0.70 16.66
CA SER A 482 15.31 -0.99 17.84
C SER A 482 16.05 -1.85 18.87
N GLY A 483 16.94 -2.72 18.41
CA GLY A 483 17.56 -3.79 19.20
C GLY A 483 16.69 -5.04 19.31
N ASN A 484 15.54 -5.06 18.64
CA ASN A 484 14.68 -6.25 18.46
C ASN A 484 15.23 -7.15 17.35
N HIS A 485 14.88 -8.42 17.41
CA HIS A 485 15.22 -9.43 16.42
C HIS A 485 14.18 -9.46 15.28
N TRP A 486 14.54 -10.08 14.16
CA TRP A 486 13.69 -10.20 12.99
C TRP A 486 14.02 -11.44 12.16
N ILE A 487 13.16 -11.78 11.22
CA ILE A 487 13.41 -12.78 10.18
C ILE A 487 12.68 -12.37 8.90
N GLY A 488 13.38 -12.44 7.77
CA GLY A 488 12.78 -12.34 6.44
C GLY A 488 12.64 -13.73 5.82
N ILE A 489 11.52 -14.01 5.19
CA ILE A 489 11.24 -15.30 4.53
C ILE A 489 11.10 -15.08 3.02
N LYS A 490 12.02 -15.69 2.24
CA LYS A 490 11.93 -15.81 0.77
C LYS A 490 11.38 -17.19 0.44
N THR A 491 10.22 -17.27 -0.17
CA THR A 491 9.61 -18.51 -0.64
C THR A 491 10.17 -18.94 -1.99
N ILE A 492 10.28 -20.23 -2.23
CA ILE A 492 10.67 -20.81 -3.51
C ILE A 492 9.74 -21.95 -3.83
N GLY A 493 8.74 -21.71 -4.69
CA GLY A 493 7.82 -22.74 -5.16
C GLY A 493 8.49 -23.77 -6.06
N THR A 494 7.93 -24.97 -6.09
CA THR A 494 8.35 -26.07 -6.96
C THR A 494 7.18 -26.74 -7.67
N LYS A 495 6.00 -26.77 -7.04
CA LYS A 495 4.70 -27.11 -7.61
C LYS A 495 3.80 -25.88 -7.67
N SER A 496 3.92 -25.04 -6.66
CA SER A 496 3.38 -23.69 -6.66
C SER A 496 4.17 -22.82 -7.65
N ASN A 497 3.65 -21.63 -7.99
CA ASN A 497 4.41 -20.63 -8.71
C ASN A 497 5.76 -20.36 -8.01
N ARG A 498 6.76 -19.96 -8.79
CA ARG A 498 8.16 -19.89 -8.34
C ARG A 498 8.39 -18.98 -7.15
N ASP A 499 7.71 -17.84 -7.10
CA ASP A 499 7.84 -16.87 -6.01
C ASP A 499 7.07 -17.29 -4.75
N GLY A 500 6.13 -18.24 -4.90
CA GLY A 500 5.22 -18.65 -3.83
C GLY A 500 4.14 -17.60 -3.55
N ILE A 501 3.80 -16.74 -4.51
CA ILE A 501 2.69 -15.78 -4.38
C ILE A 501 1.40 -16.52 -4.02
N GLY A 502 0.73 -16.09 -2.94
CA GLY A 502 -0.40 -16.77 -2.30
C GLY A 502 0.00 -17.75 -1.19
N ALA A 503 1.30 -17.92 -0.91
CA ALA A 503 1.74 -18.72 0.24
C ALA A 503 1.48 -17.99 1.55
N LYS A 504 0.73 -18.61 2.47
CA LYS A 504 0.51 -18.11 3.82
C LYS A 504 1.62 -18.59 4.75
N ILE A 505 2.28 -17.64 5.40
CA ILE A 505 3.42 -17.88 6.28
C ILE A 505 3.01 -17.61 7.72
N ARG A 506 3.30 -18.56 8.60
CA ARG A 506 3.13 -18.43 10.04
C ARG A 506 4.48 -18.60 10.72
N VAL A 507 4.86 -17.65 11.55
CA VAL A 507 6.13 -17.67 12.31
C VAL A 507 5.82 -17.76 13.79
N LYS A 508 6.21 -18.86 14.44
CA LYS A 508 6.09 -19.02 15.90
C LYS A 508 7.36 -18.54 16.58
N ALA A 509 7.23 -17.51 17.41
CA ALA A 509 8.30 -16.99 18.26
C ALA A 509 7.75 -16.68 19.67
N GLY A 510 8.25 -17.38 20.69
CA GLY A 510 7.75 -17.27 22.05
C GLY A 510 6.24 -17.61 22.14
N GLU A 511 5.45 -16.71 22.71
CA GLU A 511 4.00 -16.91 22.87
C GLU A 511 3.20 -16.62 21.59
N ARG A 512 3.77 -15.89 20.61
CA ARG A 512 3.04 -15.39 19.44
C ARG A 512 3.21 -16.27 18.23
N VAL A 513 2.18 -16.27 17.38
CA VAL A 513 2.23 -16.71 15.98
C VAL A 513 1.96 -15.48 15.12
N LEU A 514 2.94 -15.08 14.35
CA LEU A 514 2.84 -13.98 13.39
C LEU A 514 2.40 -14.54 12.04
N VAL A 515 1.55 -13.82 11.33
CA VAL A 515 0.96 -14.31 10.08
C VAL A 515 1.05 -13.25 9.00
N ASP A 516 1.45 -13.66 7.80
CA ASP A 516 1.35 -12.86 6.58
C ASP A 516 1.33 -13.77 5.34
N GLU A 517 1.16 -13.19 4.14
CA GLU A 517 1.14 -13.89 2.86
C GLU A 517 2.13 -13.25 1.88
N VAL A 518 2.67 -14.05 0.96
CA VAL A 518 3.44 -13.56 -0.18
C VAL A 518 2.49 -12.96 -1.21
N ARG A 519 2.69 -11.71 -1.59
CA ARG A 519 1.78 -10.98 -2.51
C ARG A 519 2.53 -10.28 -3.62
N SER A 520 1.90 -10.22 -4.78
CA SER A 520 2.22 -9.32 -5.88
C SER A 520 1.15 -8.26 -5.95
N GLY A 521 1.54 -6.99 -6.10
CA GLY A 521 0.60 -5.86 -6.07
C GLY A 521 0.11 -5.53 -4.66
N SER A 522 0.10 -4.27 -4.29
CA SER A 522 -0.38 -3.77 -3.00
C SER A 522 -0.30 -2.24 -2.96
N SER A 523 -0.65 -1.63 -1.82
CA SER A 523 -0.51 -0.20 -1.59
C SER A 523 -1.32 0.61 -2.62
N TYR A 524 -0.72 1.64 -3.24
CA TYR A 524 -1.32 2.33 -4.36
C TYR A 524 -0.50 2.04 -5.61
N ASP A 525 -1.09 1.21 -6.50
CA ASP A 525 -0.53 0.87 -7.81
C ASP A 525 0.94 0.38 -7.76
N SER A 526 1.36 -0.27 -6.65
CA SER A 526 2.76 -0.55 -6.34
C SER A 526 2.99 -2.02 -5.98
N ASN A 527 4.27 -2.42 -5.89
CA ASN A 527 4.68 -3.75 -5.47
C ASN A 527 5.79 -3.67 -4.41
N ASN A 528 5.57 -4.33 -3.27
CA ASN A 528 6.55 -4.40 -2.20
C ASN A 528 7.57 -5.51 -2.44
N ASP A 529 8.67 -5.49 -1.68
CA ASP A 529 9.56 -6.65 -1.56
C ASP A 529 8.73 -7.89 -1.17
N MET A 530 8.79 -8.95 -1.98
CA MET A 530 8.02 -10.18 -1.75
C MET A 530 8.61 -11.06 -0.63
N ARG A 531 9.79 -10.71 -0.10
CA ARG A 531 10.36 -11.36 1.09
C ARG A 531 9.59 -10.91 2.32
N VAL A 532 8.78 -11.81 2.88
CA VAL A 532 7.90 -11.46 4.00
C VAL A 532 8.73 -11.23 5.26
N HIS A 533 8.58 -10.06 5.87
CA HIS A 533 9.33 -9.61 7.03
C HIS A 533 8.52 -9.78 8.32
N PHE A 534 9.16 -10.36 9.36
CA PHE A 534 8.56 -10.53 10.68
C PHE A 534 9.50 -9.97 11.75
N GLY A 535 9.05 -8.98 12.51
CA GLY A 535 9.69 -8.58 13.75
C GLY A 535 9.43 -9.62 14.84
N LEU A 536 10.43 -9.90 15.65
CA LEU A 536 10.39 -10.95 16.66
C LEU A 536 10.44 -10.41 18.10
N GLY A 537 10.54 -9.07 18.26
CA GLY A 537 10.78 -8.44 19.55
C GLY A 537 12.09 -8.96 20.16
N HIS A 538 12.03 -9.34 21.43
CA HIS A 538 13.18 -9.88 22.16
C HIS A 538 13.34 -11.41 22.05
N ASN A 539 12.61 -12.09 21.15
CA ASN A 539 12.73 -13.53 20.99
C ASN A 539 14.02 -13.87 20.25
N GLU A 540 14.95 -14.54 20.92
CA GLU A 540 16.26 -14.93 20.38
C GLU A 540 16.21 -16.14 19.42
N ARG A 541 15.03 -16.65 19.13
CA ARG A 541 14.80 -17.77 18.20
C ARG A 541 13.39 -17.80 17.66
N VAL A 542 13.25 -18.44 16.50
CA VAL A 542 11.99 -18.90 15.94
C VAL A 542 11.83 -20.37 16.27
N ASP A 543 10.68 -20.76 16.85
CA ASP A 543 10.38 -22.16 17.17
C ASP A 543 10.12 -22.97 15.90
N TRP A 544 9.35 -22.41 14.98
CA TRP A 544 9.09 -22.92 13.63
C TRP A 544 8.56 -21.84 12.70
N VAL A 545 8.76 -22.05 11.40
CA VAL A 545 8.06 -21.35 10.31
C VAL A 545 7.19 -22.36 9.60
N GLU A 546 5.90 -22.11 9.49
CA GLU A 546 4.93 -22.90 8.73
C GLU A 546 4.56 -22.16 7.45
N VAL A 547 4.60 -22.88 6.34
CA VAL A 547 4.18 -22.34 5.04
C VAL A 547 3.06 -23.22 4.48
N ARG A 548 1.90 -22.62 4.24
CA ARG A 548 0.84 -23.20 3.42
C ARG A 548 1.01 -22.69 1.99
N TRP A 549 1.48 -23.54 1.12
CA TRP A 549 1.76 -23.25 -0.27
C TRP A 549 0.48 -23.20 -1.12
N PRO A 550 0.44 -22.42 -2.23
CA PRO A 550 -0.68 -22.44 -3.18
C PRO A 550 -1.04 -23.84 -3.70
N SER A 551 -0.07 -24.73 -3.84
CA SER A 551 -0.32 -26.15 -4.18
C SER A 551 -1.17 -26.93 -3.17
N GLY A 552 -1.41 -26.36 -1.98
CA GLY A 552 -2.10 -27.00 -0.86
C GLY A 552 -1.18 -27.77 0.10
N LEU A 553 0.11 -27.87 -0.20
CA LEU A 553 1.08 -28.47 0.72
C LEU A 553 1.28 -27.54 1.91
N THR A 554 1.26 -28.08 3.14
CA THR A 554 1.66 -27.35 4.35
C THR A 554 2.90 -28.00 4.95
N GLU A 555 3.91 -27.20 5.23
CA GLU A 555 5.21 -27.65 5.72
C GLU A 555 5.68 -26.78 6.87
N ARG A 556 6.48 -27.37 7.76
CA ARG A 556 7.20 -26.66 8.82
C ARG A 556 8.70 -26.73 8.63
N PHE A 557 9.33 -25.58 8.85
CA PHE A 557 10.77 -25.39 8.86
C PHE A 557 11.20 -25.05 10.29
N SER A 558 12.22 -25.71 10.79
CA SER A 558 12.75 -25.51 12.15
C SER A 558 14.23 -25.12 12.09
N ASN A 559 14.75 -24.56 13.18
CA ASN A 559 16.15 -24.16 13.30
C ASN A 559 16.57 -23.06 12.31
N LEU A 560 15.65 -22.23 11.84
CA LEU A 560 15.98 -21.06 11.03
C LEU A 560 16.68 -20.03 11.90
N GLN A 561 17.79 -19.51 11.40
CA GLN A 561 18.56 -18.45 12.06
C GLN A 561 17.77 -17.15 11.95
N ILE A 562 17.66 -16.39 13.04
CA ILE A 562 17.09 -15.03 13.05
C ILE A 562 18.07 -13.99 12.52
N ASP A 563 17.68 -12.74 12.45
CA ASP A 563 18.47 -11.59 11.99
C ASP A 563 19.05 -11.79 10.59
N GLY A 564 18.17 -12.12 9.66
CA GLY A 564 18.52 -12.28 8.25
C GLY A 564 17.41 -12.89 7.41
N ILE A 565 17.61 -12.89 6.09
CA ILE A 565 16.70 -13.49 5.11
C ILE A 565 16.94 -15.00 5.04
N ARG A 566 15.87 -15.78 5.02
CA ARG A 566 15.89 -17.24 4.94
C ARG A 566 15.03 -17.72 3.79
N SER A 567 15.65 -18.46 2.88
CA SER A 567 14.91 -19.08 1.80
C SER A 567 14.28 -20.40 2.28
N VAL A 568 12.99 -20.56 2.05
CA VAL A 568 12.23 -21.78 2.28
C VAL A 568 11.73 -22.31 0.94
N ARG A 569 12.06 -23.59 0.66
CA ARG A 569 11.73 -24.21 -0.62
C ARG A 569 10.62 -25.23 -0.44
N GLU A 570 9.61 -25.18 -1.27
CA GLU A 570 8.49 -26.14 -1.28
C GLU A 570 9.01 -27.57 -1.46
N GLY A 571 8.54 -28.49 -0.63
CA GLY A 571 8.95 -29.90 -0.60
C GLY A 571 10.21 -30.17 0.21
N SER A 572 10.82 -29.17 0.86
CA SER A 572 12.03 -29.37 1.68
C SER A 572 11.79 -29.30 3.19
N GLY A 573 10.61 -28.85 3.61
CA GLY A 573 10.21 -28.82 5.01
C GLY A 573 9.66 -30.16 5.50
N ALA A 574 9.34 -30.24 6.79
CA ALA A 574 8.60 -31.37 7.34
C ALA A 574 7.10 -31.19 7.03
N ALA A 575 6.51 -32.15 6.31
CA ALA A 575 5.08 -32.10 6.00
C ALA A 575 4.25 -32.02 7.31
N PHE A 576 3.33 -31.09 7.36
CA PHE A 576 2.47 -30.82 8.50
C PHE A 576 1.01 -30.99 8.11
N ASN A 577 0.41 -32.09 8.54
CA ASN A 577 -1.03 -32.30 8.44
C ASN A 577 -1.66 -31.67 9.69
N GLY A 578 -1.93 -30.36 9.64
CA GLY A 578 -2.62 -29.65 10.71
C GLY A 578 -3.95 -30.32 11.00
N GLY A 579 -4.15 -30.77 12.24
CA GLY A 579 -5.50 -31.03 12.71
C GLY A 579 -6.28 -29.69 12.67
N ALA A 580 -7.49 -29.72 12.11
CA ALA A 580 -8.39 -28.58 12.12
C ALA A 580 -8.49 -28.02 13.56
N HIS A 581 -8.13 -26.74 13.71
CA HIS A 581 -8.34 -25.99 14.94
C HIS A 581 -9.66 -25.25 14.90
#